data_842d92cd599d537bfb66c4e1519f2be5
#
_entry.id   842d92cd599d537bfb66c4e1519f2be5
#
_cell.length_a   1.000
_cell.length_b   1.000
_cell.length_c   1.000
_cell.angle_alpha   90.00
_cell.angle_beta   90.00
_cell.angle_gamma   90.00
#
_symmetry.space_group_name_H-M   'P 1'
#
loop_
_entity.id
_entity.type
_entity.pdbx_description
1 polymer ?
#
loop_
_entity_poly.entity_id
_entity_poly.type
_entity_poly.pdbx_seq_one_letter_code
_entity_poly.pdbx_strand_id
1 'polypeptide(L)' 'LAIAQKRQGISLTCHDYLIAYYEMNGFTDEGESESNHGGSSWYNMVWENPETH' A
#
# COMPACT_ATOMS: atom_id res chain seq x y z
N LEU A 1 -5.86 -1.35 -10.58
CA LEU A 1 -5.51 -0.82 -9.26
C LEU A 1 -6.74 -0.81 -8.37
N ALA A 2 -6.69 -1.60 -7.31
CA ALA A 2 -7.81 -1.68 -6.38
C ALA A 2 -7.46 -0.93 -5.11
N ILE A 3 -8.24 0.07 -4.79
CA ILE A 3 -8.05 0.84 -3.57
C ILE A 3 -9.26 0.65 -2.69
N ALA A 4 -9.03 0.13 -1.50
CA ALA A 4 -10.09 -0.03 -0.52
C ALA A 4 -10.08 1.17 0.40
N GLN A 5 -11.07 2.01 0.28
CA GLN A 5 -11.18 3.19 1.11
C GLN A 5 -11.95 2.88 2.37
N LYS A 6 -11.31 3.14 3.50
CA LYS A 6 -11.97 3.04 4.78
C LYS A 6 -11.85 4.39 5.46
N ARG A 7 -12.74 4.62 6.43
CA ARG A 7 -12.72 5.90 7.13
C ARG A 7 -11.40 6.14 7.83
N GLN A 8 -10.76 5.07 8.26
CA GLN A 8 -9.56 5.18 9.08
C GLN A 8 -8.28 5.03 8.27
N GLY A 9 -8.40 4.74 7.01
CA GLY A 9 -7.20 4.58 6.23
C GLY A 9 -7.46 3.99 4.86
N ILE A 10 -6.37 3.82 4.14
CA ILE A 10 -6.39 3.29 2.78
C ILE A 10 -5.35 2.19 2.70
N SER A 11 -5.71 1.08 2.05
CA SER A 11 -4.74 0.04 1.79
C SER A 11 -4.75 -0.29 0.31
N LEU A 12 -3.57 -0.62 -0.21
CA LEU A 12 -3.42 -0.98 -1.61
C LEU A 12 -2.18 -1.82 -1.80
N THR A 13 -2.06 -2.40 -2.99
CA THR A 13 -0.85 -3.10 -3.37
C THR A 13 -0.24 -2.39 -4.57
N CYS A 14 1.09 -2.42 -4.66
CA CYS A 14 1.78 -1.78 -5.76
C CYS A 14 3.08 -2.51 -6.06
N HIS A 15 3.67 -2.18 -7.20
CA HIS A 15 4.97 -2.73 -7.57
C HIS A 15 6.07 -2.10 -6.73
N ASP A 16 7.22 -2.78 -6.69
CA ASP A 16 8.33 -2.33 -5.87
C ASP A 16 8.80 -0.92 -6.26
N TYR A 17 8.75 -0.57 -7.53
CA TYR A 17 9.22 0.74 -7.95
C TYR A 17 8.27 1.85 -7.54
N LEU A 18 7.08 1.51 -7.06
CA LEU A 18 6.12 2.52 -6.62
C LEU A 18 6.15 2.74 -5.12
N ILE A 19 6.92 1.94 -4.40
CA ILE A 19 6.97 2.05 -2.95
C ILE A 19 7.42 3.44 -2.52
N ALA A 20 8.50 3.93 -3.12
CA ALA A 20 9.01 5.25 -2.76
C ALA A 20 7.96 6.33 -3.01
N TYR A 21 7.23 6.20 -4.12
CA TYR A 21 6.20 7.17 -4.44
C TYR A 21 5.13 7.22 -3.36
N TYR A 22 4.66 6.06 -2.95
CA TYR A 22 3.61 6.02 -1.94
C TYR A 22 4.13 6.43 -0.57
N GLU A 23 5.37 6.12 -0.27
CA GLU A 23 5.94 6.55 1.00
C GLU A 23 5.98 8.07 1.10
N MET A 24 6.20 8.74 -0.02
CA MET A 24 6.19 10.19 -0.04
C MET A 24 4.80 10.75 0.22
N ASN A 25 3.78 9.93 0.00
CA ASN A 25 2.41 10.33 0.23
C ASN A 25 1.89 9.90 1.60
N GLY A 26 2.75 9.37 2.44
CA GLY A 26 2.35 9.02 3.79
C GLY A 26 1.99 7.57 3.98
N PHE A 27 2.20 6.74 2.98
CA PHE A 27 1.92 5.32 3.09
C PHE A 27 3.05 4.60 3.79
N THR A 28 2.71 3.48 4.41
CA THR A 28 3.69 2.64 5.09
C THR A 28 3.86 1.35 4.31
N ASP A 29 5.12 0.96 4.11
CA ASP A 29 5.44 -0.28 3.42
C ASP A 29 5.24 -1.45 4.39
N GLU A 30 4.24 -2.27 4.10
CA GLU A 30 3.91 -3.41 4.94
C GLU A 30 4.66 -4.66 4.53
N GLY A 31 5.40 -4.58 3.44
CA GLY A 31 6.15 -5.72 3.00
C GLY A 31 5.53 -6.38 1.78
N GLU A 32 6.17 -7.45 1.34
CA GLU A 32 5.76 -8.12 0.12
C GLU A 32 4.46 -8.88 0.35
N SER A 33 3.54 -8.72 -0.60
CA SER A 33 2.29 -9.43 -0.57
C SER A 33 2.51 -10.89 -0.96
N GLU A 34 1.69 -11.77 -0.41
CA GLU A 34 1.79 -13.19 -0.76
C GLU A 34 1.21 -13.51 -2.12
N SER A 35 0.51 -12.57 -2.71
CA SER A 35 -0.11 -12.80 -4.01
C SER A 35 0.87 -12.48 -5.12
N ASN A 36 1.86 -13.32 -5.31
CA ASN A 36 2.84 -13.08 -6.36
C ASN A 36 2.67 -14.08 -7.49
N HIS A 37 1.55 -14.03 -8.15
CA HIS A 37 1.30 -14.84 -9.32
C HIS A 37 1.96 -14.20 -10.53
N GLY A 38 2.50 -15.02 -11.38
CA GLY A 38 3.06 -14.55 -12.63
C GLY A 38 4.41 -13.88 -12.52
N GLY A 39 5.08 -14.05 -11.40
CA GLY A 39 6.43 -13.56 -11.26
C GLY A 39 6.55 -12.09 -10.94
N SER A 40 5.45 -11.44 -10.67
CA SER A 40 5.48 -10.03 -10.28
C SER A 40 5.48 -9.89 -8.77
N SER A 41 6.27 -8.96 -8.27
CA SER A 41 6.32 -8.69 -6.84
C SER A 41 5.36 -7.56 -6.51
N TRP A 42 4.49 -7.82 -5.56
CA TRP A 42 3.50 -6.84 -5.12
C TRP A 42 3.75 -6.56 -3.65
N TYR A 43 3.69 -5.29 -3.29
CA TYR A 43 3.92 -4.86 -1.91
C TYR A 43 2.68 -4.18 -1.37
N ASN A 44 2.42 -4.44 -0.10
CA ASN A 44 1.27 -3.86 0.59
C ASN A 44 1.63 -2.49 1.13
N MET A 45 0.79 -1.50 0.84
CA MET A 45 0.96 -0.16 1.35
C MET A 45 -0.27 0.23 2.14
N VAL A 46 -0.06 0.84 3.27
CA VAL A 46 -1.16 1.24 4.16
C VAL A 46 -0.97 2.69 4.57
N TRP A 47 -2.05 3.42 4.54
CA TRP A 47 -2.06 4.80 5.00
C TRP A 47 -3.11 4.94 6.09
N GLU A 48 -2.73 5.51 7.22
CA GLU A 48 -3.64 5.73 8.32
C GLU A 48 -3.98 7.20 8.42
N ASN A 49 -5.25 7.48 8.64
CA ASN A 49 -5.72 8.85 8.78
C ASN A 49 -5.32 9.37 10.16
N PRO A 50 -4.44 10.37 10.21
CA PRO A 50 -3.97 10.89 11.51
C PRO A 50 -5.06 11.61 12.29
N GLU A 51 -6.12 12.02 11.62
CA GLU A 51 -7.18 12.76 12.29
C GLU A 51 -8.16 11.87 13.05
N THR A 52 -8.06 10.55 12.85
CA THR A 52 -8.99 9.65 13.51
C THR A 52 -8.46 9.07 14.80
N HIS A 53 -7.34 9.55 15.28
CA HIS A 53 -6.81 9.07 16.56
C HIS A 53 -7.57 9.64 17.71
#